data_af0aebb5ddc16e602fb98c4f3c1c3153
#
_entry.id   af0aebb5ddc16e602fb98c4f3c1c3153
#
_cell.length_a   1.000
_cell.length_b   1.000
_cell.length_c   1.000
_cell.angle_alpha   90.00
_cell.angle_beta   90.00
_cell.angle_gamma   90.00
#
_symmetry.space_group_name_H-M   'P 1'
#
loop_
_entity.id
_entity.type
_entity.pdbx_description
1 polymer ?
#
loop_
_entity_poly.entity_id
_entity_poly.type
_entity_poly.pdbx_seq_one_letter_code
_entity_poly.pdbx_strand_id
1 'polypeptide(L)'
;YDLKEKMRYGENSHQKAWLYEDAIPKSFSILQAHQLHGKKLSYNNIKDADEALRCIREFQDEPTVVAMKHMNPCGIGRGDTLEEAWDRAYEADSVSIFGGVIALNRKVDLATAEKMHKIFLEIIIAPGFDDDALAVLEKKKNVRLLELDFSKENEKTRPEVVSVMGGILQQEQDTLIENTDDWKVVTKAQPTEAQLKTMMFALK
;
A
#
# COMPACT_ATOMS: atom_id res chain seq x y z
N TYR A 1 21.72 -9.22 -4.53
CA TYR A 1 20.54 -9.78 -3.85
C TYR A 1 20.93 -11.04 -3.11
N ASP A 2 20.50 -11.16 -1.85
CA ASP A 2 20.71 -12.33 -1.01
C ASP A 2 19.42 -13.12 -0.91
N LEU A 3 19.51 -14.45 -0.95
CA LEU A 3 18.33 -15.31 -0.80
C LEU A 3 17.79 -15.18 0.61
N LYS A 4 16.57 -14.60 0.75
CA LYS A 4 15.87 -14.47 2.03
C LYS A 4 15.13 -15.75 2.37
N GLU A 5 14.34 -16.27 1.42
CA GLU A 5 13.60 -17.51 1.63
C GLU A 5 13.12 -18.18 0.33
N LYS A 6 12.88 -19.49 0.45
CA LYS A 6 12.12 -20.25 -0.54
C LYS A 6 10.64 -20.13 -0.23
N MET A 7 9.87 -19.61 -1.18
CA MET A 7 8.44 -19.44 -1.03
C MET A 7 7.68 -20.75 -1.29
N ARG A 8 6.46 -20.83 -0.81
CA ARG A 8 5.60 -22.00 -1.01
C ARG A 8 5.33 -22.26 -2.49
N TYR A 9 5.00 -21.20 -3.25
CA TYR A 9 4.80 -21.18 -4.72
C TYR A 9 4.86 -19.72 -5.19
N GLY A 10 4.89 -19.50 -6.50
CA GLY A 10 4.87 -18.19 -7.12
C GLY A 10 3.45 -17.64 -7.30
N GLU A 11 3.21 -16.94 -8.40
CA GLU A 11 1.88 -16.43 -8.73
C GLU A 11 0.85 -17.55 -8.85
N ASN A 12 1.26 -18.67 -9.46
CA ASN A 12 0.44 -19.89 -9.58
C ASN A 12 1.03 -21.01 -8.74
N SER A 13 0.17 -21.92 -8.28
CA SER A 13 0.52 -22.99 -7.33
C SER A 13 1.59 -23.97 -7.82
N HIS A 14 1.75 -24.13 -9.13
CA HIS A 14 2.75 -25.02 -9.75
C HIS A 14 4.12 -24.37 -9.94
N GLN A 15 4.22 -23.03 -9.79
CA GLN A 15 5.47 -22.29 -9.99
C GLN A 15 6.32 -22.29 -8.73
N LYS A 16 7.58 -22.65 -8.87
CA LYS A 16 8.57 -22.47 -7.79
C LYS A 16 8.92 -20.98 -7.68
N ALA A 17 9.09 -20.48 -6.46
CA ALA A 17 9.44 -19.10 -6.19
C ALA A 17 10.43 -18.96 -5.03
N TRP A 18 11.21 -17.90 -5.10
CA TRP A 18 12.19 -17.51 -4.08
C TRP A 18 12.09 -16.02 -3.86
N LEU A 19 12.26 -15.61 -2.62
CA LEU A 19 12.35 -14.21 -2.23
C LEU A 19 13.81 -13.87 -2.00
N TYR A 20 14.27 -12.83 -2.66
CA TYR A 20 15.61 -12.27 -2.47
C TYR A 20 15.48 -10.88 -1.85
N GLU A 21 16.41 -10.54 -1.00
CA GLU A 21 16.54 -9.23 -0.38
C GLU A 21 17.74 -8.49 -0.94
N ASP A 22 17.68 -7.18 -0.95
CA ASP A 22 18.82 -6.35 -1.29
C ASP A 22 19.97 -6.57 -0.31
N ALA A 23 21.21 -6.65 -0.81
CA ALA A 23 22.40 -6.77 0.03
C ALA A 23 22.55 -5.58 1.02
N ILE A 24 21.95 -4.44 0.69
CA ILE A 24 21.78 -3.29 1.58
C ILE A 24 20.27 -3.04 1.68
N PRO A 25 19.60 -3.62 2.68
CA PRO A 25 18.15 -3.49 2.83
C PRO A 25 17.71 -2.04 3.02
N LYS A 26 16.54 -1.70 2.48
CA LYS A 26 15.89 -0.42 2.69
C LYS A 26 14.95 -0.51 3.89
N SER A 27 14.94 0.54 4.71
CA SER A 27 14.13 0.57 5.93
C SER A 27 12.62 0.61 5.62
N PHE A 28 12.22 1.34 4.57
CA PHE A 28 10.84 1.35 4.10
C PHE A 28 10.66 0.34 2.97
N SER A 29 10.34 -0.88 3.34
CA SER A 29 10.01 -1.95 2.39
C SER A 29 9.17 -3.03 3.07
N ILE A 30 8.39 -3.75 2.28
CA ILE A 30 7.60 -4.89 2.80
C ILE A 30 8.47 -5.97 3.44
N LEU A 31 9.74 -6.07 3.05
CA LEU A 31 10.67 -7.07 3.60
C LEU A 31 11.19 -6.70 5.00
N GLN A 32 11.00 -5.46 5.42
CA GLN A 32 11.35 -4.95 6.75
C GLN A 32 10.13 -4.83 7.67
N ALA A 33 8.93 -5.07 7.15
CA ALA A 33 7.72 -5.05 7.95
C ALA A 33 7.74 -6.17 9.00
N HIS A 34 7.41 -5.82 10.24
CA HIS A 34 7.25 -6.78 11.33
C HIS A 34 5.84 -7.37 11.30
N GLN A 35 5.75 -8.67 11.05
CA GLN A 35 4.45 -9.35 11.06
C GLN A 35 4.03 -9.67 12.48
N LEU A 36 2.97 -9.00 12.96
CA LEU A 36 2.40 -9.17 14.30
C LEU A 36 1.45 -10.37 14.37
N HIS A 37 0.70 -10.63 13.29
CA HIS A 37 -0.35 -11.64 13.26
C HIS A 37 -0.54 -12.27 11.88
N GLY A 38 -1.15 -13.47 11.86
CA GLY A 38 -1.64 -14.12 10.65
C GLY A 38 -0.65 -15.11 10.02
N LYS A 39 -1.04 -15.60 8.85
CA LYS A 39 -0.24 -16.58 8.09
C LYS A 39 0.95 -15.90 7.41
N LYS A 40 1.99 -16.69 7.11
CA LYS A 40 3.12 -16.25 6.30
C LYS A 40 2.66 -15.62 4.98
N LEU A 41 3.38 -14.59 4.52
CA LEU A 41 3.10 -13.92 3.26
C LEU A 41 3.33 -14.88 2.08
N SER A 42 2.44 -14.83 1.09
CA SER A 42 2.61 -15.49 -0.20
C SER A 42 3.31 -14.56 -1.19
N TYR A 43 3.70 -15.12 -2.34
CA TYR A 43 4.25 -14.36 -3.46
C TYR A 43 3.33 -13.18 -3.87
N ASN A 44 2.03 -13.46 -4.07
CA ASN A 44 1.06 -12.42 -4.42
C ASN A 44 0.83 -11.40 -3.28
N ASN A 45 0.85 -11.86 -2.02
CA ASN A 45 0.76 -10.96 -0.89
C ASN A 45 1.89 -9.93 -0.87
N ILE A 46 3.13 -10.35 -1.17
CA ILE A 46 4.29 -9.45 -1.19
C ILE A 46 4.15 -8.45 -2.35
N LYS A 47 3.72 -8.87 -3.54
CA LYS A 47 3.51 -7.98 -4.68
C LYS A 47 2.44 -6.93 -4.39
N ASP A 48 1.26 -7.36 -3.90
CA ASP A 48 0.17 -6.44 -3.59
C ASP A 48 0.53 -5.48 -2.45
N ALA A 49 1.26 -5.96 -1.44
CA ALA A 49 1.70 -5.15 -0.32
C ALA A 49 2.80 -4.15 -0.71
N ASP A 50 3.74 -4.52 -1.57
CA ASP A 50 4.76 -3.60 -2.09
C ASP A 50 4.11 -2.46 -2.88
N GLU A 51 3.14 -2.78 -3.73
CA GLU A 51 2.42 -1.77 -4.51
C GLU A 51 1.55 -0.86 -3.61
N ALA A 52 0.93 -1.43 -2.57
CA ALA A 52 0.20 -0.62 -1.58
C ALA A 52 1.13 0.37 -0.84
N LEU A 53 2.36 -0.05 -0.52
CA LEU A 53 3.37 0.81 0.08
C LEU A 53 3.88 1.88 -0.89
N ARG A 54 4.05 1.56 -2.16
CA ARG A 54 4.41 2.54 -3.21
C ARG A 54 3.34 3.61 -3.33
N CYS A 55 2.08 3.21 -3.31
CA CYS A 55 0.95 4.13 -3.41
C CYS A 55 0.81 5.01 -2.16
N ILE A 56 0.83 4.42 -0.94
CA ILE A 56 0.58 5.19 0.30
C ILE A 56 1.67 6.23 0.58
N ARG A 57 2.91 6.02 0.15
CA ARG A 57 4.01 6.98 0.35
C ARG A 57 3.81 8.31 -0.37
N GLU A 58 2.94 8.38 -1.38
CA GLU A 58 2.57 9.62 -2.07
C GLU A 58 1.64 10.52 -1.23
N PHE A 59 1.11 9.99 -0.12
CA PHE A 59 0.11 10.65 0.72
C PHE A 59 0.61 10.76 2.17
N GLN A 60 1.43 11.77 2.46
CA GLN A 60 2.08 11.92 3.79
C GLN A 60 1.38 12.93 4.71
N ASP A 61 0.74 13.94 4.12
CA ASP A 61 0.29 15.13 4.83
C ASP A 61 -0.96 14.85 5.69
N GLU A 62 -1.86 14.03 5.21
CA GLU A 62 -3.16 13.74 5.83
C GLU A 62 -3.30 12.24 6.16
N PRO A 63 -4.13 11.87 7.16
CA PRO A 63 -4.51 10.48 7.34
C PRO A 63 -5.04 9.89 6.04
N THR A 64 -4.41 8.83 5.57
CA THR A 64 -4.73 8.21 4.27
C THR A 64 -4.77 6.70 4.40
N VAL A 65 -5.72 6.11 3.69
CA VAL A 65 -5.90 4.66 3.53
C VAL A 65 -5.87 4.31 2.05
N VAL A 66 -5.04 3.36 1.68
CA VAL A 66 -4.97 2.76 0.35
C VAL A 66 -5.48 1.32 0.43
N ALA A 67 -6.49 1.01 -0.36
CA ALA A 67 -6.99 -0.33 -0.57
C ALA A 67 -6.49 -0.85 -1.92
N MET A 68 -5.69 -1.92 -1.89
CA MET A 68 -5.03 -2.50 -3.05
C MET A 68 -5.60 -3.88 -3.36
N LYS A 69 -5.85 -4.13 -4.64
CA LYS A 69 -6.30 -5.43 -5.14
C LYS A 69 -5.62 -5.77 -6.44
N HIS A 70 -4.87 -6.89 -6.46
CA HIS A 70 -4.14 -7.36 -7.66
C HIS A 70 -3.21 -6.28 -8.25
N MET A 71 -2.43 -5.63 -7.37
CA MET A 71 -1.49 -4.54 -7.71
C MET A 71 -2.16 -3.29 -8.32
N ASN A 72 -3.46 -3.09 -8.09
CA ASN A 72 -4.16 -1.88 -8.49
C ASN A 72 -4.94 -1.31 -7.29
N PRO A 73 -4.92 0.01 -7.06
CA PRO A 73 -5.75 0.61 -6.03
C PRO A 73 -7.22 0.50 -6.44
N CYS A 74 -8.04 -0.10 -5.58
CA CYS A 74 -9.50 -0.11 -5.72
C CYS A 74 -10.16 1.00 -4.91
N GLY A 75 -9.42 1.62 -4.00
CA GLY A 75 -9.88 2.77 -3.24
C GLY A 75 -8.74 3.47 -2.52
N ILE A 76 -8.71 4.80 -2.61
CA ILE A 76 -7.82 5.64 -1.81
C ILE A 76 -8.69 6.69 -1.12
N GLY A 77 -8.61 6.73 0.20
CA GLY A 77 -9.35 7.70 1.01
C GLY A 77 -8.42 8.55 1.86
N ARG A 78 -8.71 9.84 1.93
CA ARG A 78 -8.06 10.80 2.83
C ARG A 78 -9.11 11.42 3.74
N GLY A 79 -8.73 11.81 4.95
CA GLY A 79 -9.65 12.45 5.89
C GLY A 79 -8.92 13.12 7.03
N ASP A 80 -9.68 13.83 7.86
CA ASP A 80 -9.15 14.43 9.09
C ASP A 80 -8.81 13.37 10.14
N THR A 81 -9.46 12.21 10.06
CA THR A 81 -9.21 11.03 10.87
C THR A 81 -8.93 9.81 10.01
N LEU A 82 -8.30 8.79 10.60
CA LEU A 82 -8.05 7.52 9.90
C LEU A 82 -9.35 6.77 9.60
N GLU A 83 -10.33 6.89 10.51
CA GLU A 83 -11.67 6.34 10.35
C GLU A 83 -12.38 6.92 9.11
N GLU A 84 -12.32 8.24 8.94
CA GLU A 84 -12.89 8.91 7.76
C GLU A 84 -12.16 8.52 6.47
N ALA A 85 -10.83 8.43 6.53
CA ALA A 85 -10.03 7.98 5.40
C ALA A 85 -10.40 6.54 4.99
N TRP A 86 -10.63 5.65 5.97
CA TRP A 86 -11.12 4.30 5.70
C TRP A 86 -12.48 4.30 5.02
N ASP A 87 -13.45 5.07 5.55
CA ASP A 87 -14.79 5.12 4.97
C ASP A 87 -14.75 5.52 3.50
N ARG A 88 -13.97 6.56 3.16
CA ARG A 88 -13.82 7.03 1.78
C ARG A 88 -13.12 5.99 0.88
N ALA A 89 -12.09 5.32 1.37
CA ALA A 89 -11.43 4.25 0.62
C ALA A 89 -12.37 3.06 0.38
N TYR A 90 -13.18 2.70 1.38
CA TYR A 90 -14.18 1.64 1.30
C TYR A 90 -15.32 1.98 0.33
N GLU A 91 -15.83 3.22 0.39
CA GLU A 91 -16.92 3.69 -0.47
C GLU A 91 -16.54 3.79 -1.95
N ALA A 92 -15.25 3.96 -2.25
CA ALA A 92 -14.75 4.03 -3.62
C ALA A 92 -15.06 2.73 -4.40
N ASP A 93 -14.84 1.57 -3.79
CA ASP A 93 -15.25 0.26 -4.35
C ASP A 93 -15.41 -0.77 -3.23
N SER A 94 -16.57 -0.78 -2.61
CA SER A 94 -16.91 -1.69 -1.49
C SER A 94 -16.98 -3.17 -1.88
N VAL A 95 -16.99 -3.48 -3.18
CA VAL A 95 -17.00 -4.85 -3.70
C VAL A 95 -15.59 -5.38 -3.88
N SER A 96 -14.74 -4.63 -4.60
CA SER A 96 -13.37 -5.07 -4.93
C SER A 96 -12.45 -5.11 -3.70
N ILE A 97 -12.71 -4.27 -2.69
CA ILE A 97 -11.91 -4.23 -1.45
C ILE A 97 -11.93 -5.54 -0.66
N PHE A 98 -12.94 -6.40 -0.86
CA PHE A 98 -13.03 -7.70 -0.19
C PHE A 98 -11.80 -8.56 -0.52
N GLY A 99 -11.10 -9.01 0.51
CA GLY A 99 -9.84 -9.76 0.37
C GLY A 99 -8.66 -8.91 -0.13
N GLY A 100 -8.76 -7.59 0.01
CA GLY A 100 -7.70 -6.65 -0.38
C GLY A 100 -6.59 -6.54 0.64
N VAL A 101 -5.55 -5.81 0.24
CA VAL A 101 -4.43 -5.34 1.07
C VAL A 101 -4.66 -3.87 1.39
N ILE A 102 -4.58 -3.52 2.66
CA ILE A 102 -4.82 -2.16 3.15
C ILE A 102 -3.51 -1.59 3.69
N ALA A 103 -3.10 -0.45 3.18
CA ALA A 103 -2.01 0.34 3.75
C ALA A 103 -2.56 1.63 4.37
N LEU A 104 -2.10 1.96 5.58
CA LEU A 104 -2.50 3.14 6.32
C LEU A 104 -1.24 3.91 6.74
N ASN A 105 -1.24 5.23 6.60
CA ASN A 105 -0.08 6.06 6.95
C ASN A 105 -0.09 6.61 8.38
N ARG A 106 -1.03 6.17 9.21
CA ARG A 106 -1.14 6.49 10.64
C ARG A 106 -1.37 5.22 11.45
N LYS A 107 -1.06 5.31 12.74
CA LYS A 107 -1.34 4.23 13.70
C LYS A 107 -2.83 3.91 13.72
N VAL A 108 -3.16 2.62 13.62
CA VAL A 108 -4.55 2.15 13.57
C VAL A 108 -5.18 2.26 14.94
N ASP A 109 -6.26 3.02 15.04
CA ASP A 109 -7.10 3.17 16.23
C ASP A 109 -8.24 2.14 16.25
N LEU A 110 -8.91 2.04 17.42
CA LEU A 110 -10.02 1.11 17.63
C LEU A 110 -11.17 1.33 16.64
N ALA A 111 -11.57 2.59 16.40
CA ALA A 111 -12.72 2.90 15.54
C ALA A 111 -12.47 2.42 14.09
N THR A 112 -11.29 2.68 13.57
CA THR A 112 -10.86 2.19 12.25
C THR A 112 -10.78 0.66 12.21
N ALA A 113 -10.20 0.04 13.25
CA ALA A 113 -10.08 -1.41 13.35
C ALA A 113 -11.44 -2.12 13.37
N GLU A 114 -12.41 -1.60 14.10
CA GLU A 114 -13.78 -2.16 14.16
C GLU A 114 -14.48 -2.12 12.79
N LYS A 115 -14.26 -1.06 12.00
CA LYS A 115 -14.78 -0.98 10.63
C LYS A 115 -14.09 -1.98 9.70
N MET A 116 -12.76 -2.04 9.71
CA MET A 116 -11.99 -3.00 8.92
C MET A 116 -12.32 -4.45 9.28
N HIS A 117 -12.62 -4.71 10.56
CA HIS A 117 -12.98 -6.05 11.02
C HIS A 117 -14.29 -6.57 10.41
N LYS A 118 -15.19 -5.71 9.92
CA LYS A 118 -16.48 -6.13 9.35
C LYS A 118 -16.35 -6.88 8.03
N ILE A 119 -15.26 -6.68 7.30
CA ILE A 119 -15.03 -7.35 6.01
C ILE A 119 -13.82 -8.29 6.10
N PHE A 120 -13.68 -9.17 5.11
CA PHE A 120 -12.48 -9.97 4.97
C PHE A 120 -11.38 -9.15 4.29
N LEU A 121 -10.21 -9.04 4.96
CA LEU A 121 -8.99 -8.43 4.43
C LEU A 121 -7.86 -9.46 4.51
N GLU A 122 -6.94 -9.42 3.55
CA GLU A 122 -5.78 -10.30 3.58
C GLU A 122 -4.61 -9.73 4.37
N ILE A 123 -4.34 -8.43 4.21
CA ILE A 123 -3.21 -7.77 4.86
C ILE A 123 -3.65 -6.37 5.31
N ILE A 124 -3.17 -5.94 6.46
CA ILE A 124 -3.24 -4.56 6.94
C ILE A 124 -1.83 -4.13 7.32
N ILE A 125 -1.35 -3.03 6.73
CA ILE A 125 0.00 -2.49 6.94
C ILE A 125 -0.13 -1.08 7.49
N ALA A 126 0.52 -0.80 8.62
CA ALA A 126 0.48 0.51 9.26
C ALA A 126 1.78 0.79 10.02
N PRO A 127 2.04 2.06 10.42
CA PRO A 127 3.16 2.38 11.32
C PRO A 127 2.99 1.83 12.75
N GLY A 128 1.83 1.29 13.08
CA GLY A 128 1.52 0.64 14.35
C GLY A 128 0.03 0.43 14.53
N PHE A 129 -0.33 -0.19 15.66
CA PHE A 129 -1.72 -0.47 16.04
C PHE A 129 -1.88 -0.12 17.53
N ASP A 130 -3.01 0.48 17.92
CA ASP A 130 -3.37 0.56 19.34
C ASP A 130 -3.68 -0.85 19.88
N ASP A 131 -3.44 -1.10 21.16
CA ASP A 131 -3.56 -2.45 21.73
C ASP A 131 -4.98 -3.01 21.58
N ASP A 132 -6.00 -2.19 21.72
CA ASP A 132 -7.41 -2.55 21.55
C ASP A 132 -7.77 -2.76 20.06
N ALA A 133 -7.21 -1.96 19.16
CA ALA A 133 -7.33 -2.15 17.70
C ALA A 133 -6.73 -3.49 17.26
N LEU A 134 -5.52 -3.79 17.76
CA LEU A 134 -4.84 -5.05 17.50
C LEU A 134 -5.68 -6.24 17.97
N ALA A 135 -6.19 -6.17 19.22
CA ALA A 135 -7.04 -7.21 19.79
C ALA A 135 -8.33 -7.47 19.00
N VAL A 136 -8.90 -6.44 18.35
CA VAL A 136 -10.07 -6.59 17.46
C VAL A 136 -9.68 -7.31 16.18
N LEU A 137 -8.60 -6.88 15.52
CA LEU A 137 -8.18 -7.42 14.23
C LEU A 137 -7.68 -8.86 14.33
N GLU A 138 -6.99 -9.23 15.41
CA GLU A 138 -6.47 -10.58 15.65
C GLU A 138 -7.55 -11.66 15.78
N LYS A 139 -8.81 -11.28 16.05
CA LYS A 139 -9.95 -12.23 16.05
C LYS A 139 -10.11 -12.93 14.71
N LYS A 140 -9.62 -12.35 13.61
CA LYS A 140 -9.58 -12.97 12.28
C LYS A 140 -8.24 -13.68 12.04
N LYS A 141 -8.20 -14.97 12.28
CA LYS A 141 -6.99 -15.82 12.23
C LYS A 141 -6.15 -15.71 10.96
N ASN A 142 -6.74 -15.29 9.85
CA ASN A 142 -6.06 -15.29 8.54
C ASN A 142 -5.56 -13.91 8.10
N VAL A 143 -6.02 -12.82 8.72
CA VAL A 143 -5.53 -11.47 8.41
C VAL A 143 -4.06 -11.36 8.82
N ARG A 144 -3.25 -10.76 7.99
CA ARG A 144 -1.85 -10.48 8.31
C ARG A 144 -1.75 -9.03 8.74
N LEU A 145 -1.25 -8.81 9.95
CA LEU A 145 -1.04 -7.48 10.50
C LEU A 145 0.45 -7.18 10.44
N LEU A 146 0.81 -6.14 9.70
CA LEU A 146 2.20 -5.77 9.46
C LEU A 146 2.46 -4.37 10.00
N GLU A 147 3.48 -4.25 10.83
CA GLU A 147 3.98 -2.98 11.33
C GLU A 147 5.23 -2.59 10.54
N LEU A 148 5.28 -1.35 10.05
CA LEU A 148 6.39 -0.81 9.29
C LEU A 148 6.69 0.63 9.71
N ASP A 149 7.96 0.97 9.88
CA ASP A 149 8.38 2.33 10.20
C ASP A 149 8.22 3.28 8.99
N PHE A 150 7.20 4.12 9.02
CA PHE A 150 6.91 5.13 8.00
C PHE A 150 7.80 6.37 8.09
N SER A 151 8.63 6.52 9.12
CA SER A 151 9.59 7.64 9.21
C SER A 151 10.67 7.60 8.11
N LYS A 152 10.78 6.48 7.40
CA LYS A 152 11.73 6.20 6.33
C LYS A 152 11.11 6.14 4.93
N GLU A 153 9.87 6.53 4.77
CA GLU A 153 9.14 6.44 3.50
C GLU A 153 9.78 7.21 2.34
N ASN A 154 10.52 8.28 2.64
CA ASN A 154 11.25 9.09 1.65
C ASN A 154 12.67 8.55 1.35
N GLU A 155 13.05 7.41 1.88
CA GLU A 155 14.35 6.82 1.58
C GLU A 155 14.47 6.52 0.07
N LYS A 156 15.59 7.00 -0.54
CA LYS A 156 15.84 6.78 -1.96
C LYS A 156 15.79 5.29 -2.30
N THR A 157 14.93 4.95 -3.22
CA THR A 157 14.76 3.58 -3.70
C THR A 157 15.77 3.25 -4.80
N ARG A 158 15.93 1.97 -5.09
CA ARG A 158 16.75 1.49 -6.20
C ARG A 158 16.05 1.74 -7.53
N PRO A 159 16.80 1.78 -8.65
CA PRO A 159 16.22 1.71 -9.98
C PRO A 159 15.29 0.50 -10.12
N GLU A 160 14.23 0.68 -10.88
CA GLU A 160 13.32 -0.41 -11.23
C GLU A 160 14.00 -1.37 -12.21
N VAL A 161 13.74 -2.66 -12.01
CA VAL A 161 14.29 -3.73 -12.84
C VAL A 161 13.15 -4.63 -13.28
N VAL A 162 12.99 -4.79 -14.59
CA VAL A 162 11.99 -5.66 -15.20
C VAL A 162 12.68 -6.74 -16.01
N SER A 163 12.31 -7.99 -15.77
CA SER A 163 12.79 -9.11 -16.58
C SER A 163 12.17 -9.09 -17.98
N VAL A 164 12.99 -9.26 -18.99
CA VAL A 164 12.56 -9.48 -20.39
C VAL A 164 13.20 -10.75 -20.93
N MET A 165 12.71 -11.27 -22.05
CA MET A 165 13.32 -12.45 -22.66
C MET A 165 14.78 -12.15 -23.05
N GLY A 166 15.70 -12.88 -22.42
CA GLY A 166 17.14 -12.74 -22.68
C GLY A 166 17.86 -11.60 -21.94
N GLY A 167 17.17 -10.86 -21.04
CA GLY A 167 17.81 -9.78 -20.31
C GLY A 167 16.93 -9.10 -19.26
N ILE A 168 17.34 -7.91 -18.88
CA ILE A 168 16.61 -7.01 -17.97
C ILE A 168 16.53 -5.62 -18.56
N LEU A 169 15.46 -4.91 -18.23
CA LEU A 169 15.36 -3.45 -18.36
C LEU A 169 15.58 -2.84 -16.98
N GLN A 170 16.28 -1.72 -16.94
CA GLN A 170 16.49 -0.93 -15.74
C GLN A 170 16.17 0.53 -16.05
N GLN A 171 15.40 1.18 -15.16
CA GLN A 171 15.11 2.60 -15.21
C GLN A 171 15.17 3.22 -13.82
N GLU A 172 15.34 4.52 -13.74
CA GLU A 172 15.12 5.27 -12.52
C GLU A 172 13.64 5.23 -12.17
N GLN A 173 13.34 5.30 -10.86
CA GLN A 173 11.95 5.47 -10.44
C GLN A 173 11.45 6.85 -10.84
N ASP A 174 10.19 6.94 -11.22
CA ASP A 174 9.52 8.22 -11.39
C ASP A 174 9.36 8.88 -10.02
N THR A 175 10.10 9.96 -9.83
CA THR A 175 10.06 10.80 -8.62
C THR A 175 9.65 12.23 -8.97
N LEU A 176 9.06 12.42 -10.15
CA LEU A 176 8.60 13.72 -10.59
C LEU A 176 7.43 14.18 -9.71
N ILE A 177 7.60 15.31 -9.06
CA ILE A 177 6.51 15.98 -8.36
C ILE A 177 5.88 16.96 -9.35
N GLU A 178 4.62 16.70 -9.70
CA GLU A 178 3.86 17.58 -10.58
C GLU A 178 3.67 18.96 -9.95
N ASN A 179 4.01 19.99 -10.74
CA ASN A 179 3.76 21.38 -10.36
C ASN A 179 2.49 21.88 -11.07
N THR A 180 1.44 22.14 -10.30
CA THR A 180 0.17 22.66 -10.83
C THR A 180 0.28 24.05 -11.46
N ASP A 181 1.32 24.83 -11.13
CA ASP A 181 1.56 26.14 -11.75
C ASP A 181 1.88 26.02 -13.25
N ASP A 182 2.36 24.86 -13.69
CA ASP A 182 2.66 24.58 -15.09
C ASP A 182 1.44 24.08 -15.88
N TRP A 183 0.32 23.84 -15.21
CA TRP A 183 -0.87 23.33 -15.86
C TRP A 183 -1.57 24.39 -16.72
N LYS A 184 -1.96 24.00 -17.91
CA LYS A 184 -2.72 24.82 -18.85
C LYS A 184 -4.10 24.25 -19.06
N VAL A 185 -5.14 25.01 -18.71
CA VAL A 185 -6.50 24.62 -19.04
C VAL A 185 -6.72 24.83 -20.54
N VAL A 186 -6.88 23.73 -21.26
CA VAL A 186 -7.08 23.74 -22.73
C VAL A 186 -8.54 23.68 -23.14
N THR A 187 -9.46 23.49 -22.19
CA THR A 187 -10.90 23.44 -22.39
C THR A 187 -11.54 24.82 -22.21
N LYS A 188 -12.76 25.02 -22.77
CA LYS A 188 -13.52 26.25 -22.58
C LYS A 188 -13.95 26.43 -21.10
N ALA A 189 -14.34 25.32 -20.45
CA ALA A 189 -14.67 25.34 -19.03
C ALA A 189 -13.39 25.39 -18.19
N GLN A 190 -13.38 26.26 -17.20
CA GLN A 190 -12.29 26.37 -16.24
C GLN A 190 -12.61 25.53 -15.00
N PRO A 191 -11.66 24.77 -14.45
CA PRO A 191 -11.87 24.04 -13.21
C PRO A 191 -12.04 24.99 -12.03
N THR A 192 -12.90 24.62 -11.09
CA THR A 192 -12.97 25.26 -9.78
C THR A 192 -11.76 24.83 -8.92
N GLU A 193 -11.51 25.57 -7.84
CA GLU A 193 -10.44 25.20 -6.87
C GLU A 193 -10.66 23.80 -6.31
N ALA A 194 -11.91 23.41 -6.00
CA ALA A 194 -12.21 22.08 -5.52
C ALA A 194 -11.90 20.98 -6.56
N GLN A 195 -12.20 21.27 -7.84
CA GLN A 195 -11.87 20.35 -8.95
C GLN A 195 -10.36 20.24 -9.15
N LEU A 196 -9.60 21.33 -9.03
CA LEU A 196 -8.13 21.27 -9.09
C LEU A 196 -7.55 20.40 -7.98
N LYS A 197 -8.03 20.53 -6.74
CA LYS A 197 -7.63 19.64 -5.62
C LYS A 197 -7.94 18.18 -5.90
N THR A 198 -9.10 17.88 -6.50
CA THR A 198 -9.47 16.52 -6.89
C THR A 198 -8.56 15.98 -8.01
N MET A 199 -8.24 16.81 -9.00
CA MET A 199 -7.32 16.44 -10.10
C MET A 199 -5.91 16.14 -9.57
N MET A 200 -5.39 16.96 -8.65
CA MET A 200 -4.11 16.72 -8.00
C MET A 200 -4.07 15.41 -7.21
N PHE A 201 -5.17 15.10 -6.52
CA PHE A 201 -5.31 13.82 -5.82
C PHE A 201 -5.34 12.64 -6.78
N ALA A 202 -6.04 12.75 -7.90
CA ALA A 202 -6.18 11.69 -8.88
C ALA A 202 -4.91 11.45 -9.73
N LEU A 203 -3.99 12.42 -9.76
CA LEU A 203 -2.73 12.33 -10.50
C LEU A 203 -1.65 11.58 -9.70
N LYS A 204 -1.72 11.64 -8.38
CA LYS A 204 -0.82 10.89 -7.48
C LYS A 204 -1.07 9.38 -7.54
#